data_2c5d46e8a3e0070ef3a7dc175fcba8b8
#
_entry.id   2c5d46e8a3e0070ef3a7dc175fcba8b8
#
_cell.length_a   1.000
_cell.length_b   1.000
_cell.length_c   1.000
_cell.angle_alpha   90.00
_cell.angle_beta   90.00
_cell.angle_gamma   90.00
#
_symmetry.space_group_name_H-M   'P 1'
#
loop_
_entity.id
_entity.type
_entity.pdbx_description
1 polymer ?
#
loop_
_entity_poly.entity_id
_entity_poly.type
_entity_poly.pdbx_seq_one_letter_code
_entity_poly.pdbx_strand_id
1 'polypeptide(L)'
;AGLQVTSIHDGDTLTISSGTKVRFLQIDTPEISPAECYGAEARKALVDIIGKSPITLESDSVSDDIDQNGRILRYVKIGKVNVNLKLVEIGAATPYFFKGEKGKYSAQLLKAAQNAKAKKIGLWKLCPNTKLDTSKPADTGPVPSKLPSTPKSNNKCDPNYQGCIPPYPPDLDCTDIKRMGLAPIRVIGMDVHKFDGDGDGIGCDK
;
A
#
# COMPACT_ATOMS: atom_id res chain seq x y z
N ALA A 1 -15.30 21.08 -6.80
CA ALA A 1 -14.40 20.30 -7.66
C ALA A 1 -13.50 19.48 -6.76
N GLY A 2 -13.29 18.18 -7.08
CA GLY A 2 -12.42 17.33 -6.29
C GLY A 2 -10.94 17.60 -6.60
N LEU A 3 -10.06 17.23 -5.68
CA LEU A 3 -8.62 17.37 -5.81
C LEU A 3 -8.04 16.19 -6.63
N GLN A 4 -7.02 16.46 -7.44
CA GLN A 4 -6.31 15.41 -8.18
C GLN A 4 -5.10 14.93 -7.40
N VAL A 5 -4.86 13.62 -7.39
CA VAL A 5 -3.67 12.99 -6.83
C VAL A 5 -2.59 12.96 -7.92
N THR A 6 -1.38 13.41 -7.58
CA THR A 6 -0.24 13.43 -8.50
C THR A 6 0.81 12.38 -8.17
N SER A 7 0.87 11.93 -6.92
CA SER A 7 1.81 10.91 -6.47
C SER A 7 1.27 10.16 -5.25
N ILE A 8 1.57 8.86 -5.14
CA ILE A 8 1.30 8.02 -3.98
C ILE A 8 2.64 7.48 -3.50
N HIS A 9 3.03 7.82 -2.26
CA HIS A 9 4.34 7.50 -1.71
C HIS A 9 4.39 6.10 -1.07
N ASP A 10 3.36 5.83 -0.26
CA ASP A 10 3.14 4.58 0.49
C ASP A 10 1.64 4.30 0.60
N GLY A 11 1.22 3.42 1.51
CA GLY A 11 -0.19 3.06 1.66
C GLY A 11 -1.07 4.12 2.33
N ASP A 12 -0.50 5.18 2.91
CA ASP A 12 -1.25 6.22 3.64
C ASP A 12 -0.73 7.65 3.44
N THR A 13 0.15 7.85 2.47
CA THR A 13 0.70 9.17 2.14
C THR A 13 0.65 9.42 0.63
N LEU A 14 0.04 10.54 0.22
CA LEU A 14 -0.06 10.96 -1.17
C LEU A 14 0.25 12.45 -1.33
N THR A 15 0.45 12.88 -2.57
CA THR A 15 0.58 14.30 -2.95
C THR A 15 -0.55 14.68 -3.89
N ILE A 16 -1.15 15.84 -3.67
CA ILE A 16 -2.20 16.40 -4.52
C ILE A 16 -1.62 17.44 -5.49
N SER A 17 -2.41 17.87 -6.47
CA SER A 17 -2.00 18.78 -7.57
C SER A 17 -1.43 20.12 -7.12
N SER A 18 -1.72 20.58 -5.91
CA SER A 18 -1.09 21.77 -5.31
C SER A 18 0.36 21.53 -4.82
N GLY A 19 0.88 20.30 -4.87
CA GLY A 19 2.15 19.91 -4.26
C GLY A 19 2.05 19.57 -2.77
N THR A 20 0.86 19.66 -2.17
CA THR A 20 0.68 19.39 -0.74
C THR A 20 0.71 17.89 -0.47
N LYS A 21 1.52 17.47 0.50
CA LYS A 21 1.52 16.10 1.00
C LYS A 21 0.41 15.89 2.02
N VAL A 22 -0.33 14.80 1.84
CA VAL A 22 -1.44 14.40 2.71
C VAL A 22 -1.08 13.09 3.40
N ARG A 23 -1.05 13.08 4.73
CA ARG A 23 -0.96 11.87 5.55
C ARG A 23 -2.36 11.49 6.04
N PHE A 24 -2.72 10.25 5.86
CA PHE A 24 -4.04 9.75 6.21
C PHE A 24 -4.22 9.68 7.74
N LEU A 25 -5.30 10.29 8.23
CA LEU A 25 -5.62 10.32 9.65
C LEU A 25 -5.98 8.93 10.19
N GLN A 26 -5.52 8.67 11.42
CA GLN A 26 -5.92 7.54 12.28
C GLN A 26 -5.69 6.15 11.68
N ILE A 27 -4.87 6.05 10.66
CA ILE A 27 -4.38 4.78 10.13
C ILE A 27 -2.87 4.84 9.97
N ASP A 28 -2.28 3.66 9.88
CA ASP A 28 -0.89 3.49 9.53
C ASP A 28 -0.74 2.25 8.66
N THR A 29 0.14 2.33 7.68
CA THR A 29 0.45 1.25 6.76
C THR A 29 1.89 0.80 6.93
N PRO A 30 2.21 -0.47 6.64
CA PRO A 30 3.59 -0.91 6.65
C PRO A 30 4.44 -0.09 5.69
N GLU A 31 5.68 0.18 6.10
CA GLU A 31 6.62 1.03 5.36
C GLU A 31 7.18 0.32 4.13
N ILE A 32 7.51 1.13 3.11
CA ILE A 32 8.21 0.65 1.92
C ILE A 32 9.72 0.71 2.12
N SER A 33 10.22 1.68 2.89
CA SER A 33 11.64 1.85 3.15
C SER A 33 11.89 2.29 4.62
N PRO A 34 12.51 1.42 5.47
CA PRO A 34 12.87 0.02 5.16
C PRO A 34 11.65 -0.83 4.85
N ALA A 35 11.82 -1.84 3.98
CA ALA A 35 10.71 -2.66 3.53
C ALA A 35 10.13 -3.51 4.66
N GLU A 36 8.88 -3.26 5.00
CA GLU A 36 8.08 -4.04 5.93
C GLU A 36 7.14 -5.01 5.19
N CYS A 37 6.73 -6.06 5.90
CA CYS A 37 5.77 -7.02 5.37
C CYS A 37 4.47 -6.29 4.98
N TYR A 38 4.04 -6.45 3.74
CA TYR A 38 2.84 -5.82 3.16
C TYR A 38 2.96 -4.33 2.80
N GLY A 39 4.13 -3.70 2.85
CA GLY A 39 4.30 -2.28 2.50
C GLY A 39 3.98 -2.00 1.02
N ALA A 40 4.55 -2.79 0.12
CA ALA A 40 4.32 -2.64 -1.32
C ALA A 40 2.84 -2.92 -1.70
N GLU A 41 2.22 -3.93 -1.10
CA GLU A 41 0.82 -4.26 -1.31
C GLU A 41 -0.13 -3.18 -0.76
N ALA A 42 0.21 -2.56 0.37
CA ALA A 42 -0.56 -1.45 0.93
C ALA A 42 -0.54 -0.23 -0.01
N ARG A 43 0.64 0.13 -0.54
CA ARG A 43 0.75 1.18 -1.56
C ARG A 43 -0.06 0.84 -2.81
N LYS A 44 0.08 -0.40 -3.32
CA LYS A 44 -0.69 -0.85 -4.47
C LYS A 44 -2.20 -0.77 -4.22
N ALA A 45 -2.66 -1.15 -3.05
CA ALA A 45 -4.06 -1.06 -2.68
C ALA A 45 -4.56 0.39 -2.72
N LEU A 46 -3.77 1.35 -2.23
CA LEU A 46 -4.12 2.77 -2.33
C LEU A 46 -4.17 3.24 -3.78
N VAL A 47 -3.20 2.86 -4.62
CA VAL A 47 -3.19 3.17 -6.07
C VAL A 47 -4.46 2.63 -6.73
N ASP A 48 -4.83 1.39 -6.47
CA ASP A 48 -6.02 0.75 -7.05
C ASP A 48 -7.32 1.43 -6.59
N ILE A 49 -7.40 1.84 -5.30
CA ILE A 49 -8.58 2.53 -4.76
C ILE A 49 -8.73 3.93 -5.34
N ILE A 50 -7.65 4.70 -5.40
CA ILE A 50 -7.67 6.08 -5.92
C ILE A 50 -7.91 6.07 -7.44
N GLY A 51 -7.18 5.25 -8.19
CA GLY A 51 -7.21 5.24 -9.64
C GLY A 51 -7.01 6.64 -10.21
N LYS A 52 -7.95 7.09 -11.04
CA LYS A 52 -8.00 8.45 -11.61
C LYS A 52 -9.10 9.32 -10.95
N SER A 53 -9.66 8.86 -9.85
CA SER A 53 -10.81 9.53 -9.22
C SER A 53 -10.37 10.79 -8.48
N PRO A 54 -11.13 11.89 -8.57
CA PRO A 54 -10.89 13.05 -7.74
C PRO A 54 -11.22 12.71 -6.28
N ILE A 55 -10.42 13.26 -5.37
CA ILE A 55 -10.58 13.06 -3.94
C ILE A 55 -11.11 14.33 -3.24
N THR A 56 -11.67 14.15 -2.07
CA THR A 56 -11.96 15.22 -1.10
C THR A 56 -11.28 14.92 0.22
N LEU A 57 -10.93 15.97 0.95
CA LEU A 57 -10.20 15.90 2.21
C LEU A 57 -11.09 16.38 3.35
N GLU A 58 -11.09 15.62 4.46
CA GLU A 58 -11.83 15.96 5.67
C GLU A 58 -10.88 16.02 6.86
N SER A 59 -10.85 17.14 7.58
CA SER A 59 -10.10 17.30 8.83
C SER A 59 -10.83 16.68 10.02
N ASP A 60 -10.10 16.52 11.12
CA ASP A 60 -10.66 16.11 12.40
C ASP A 60 -10.23 17.10 13.49
N SER A 61 -11.17 17.52 14.34
CA SER A 61 -10.88 18.49 15.39
C SER A 61 -10.05 17.96 16.56
N VAL A 62 -9.88 16.64 16.65
CA VAL A 62 -9.05 16.00 17.70
C VAL A 62 -7.59 15.86 17.32
N SER A 63 -7.26 16.06 16.06
CA SER A 63 -5.89 15.90 15.55
C SER A 63 -5.32 17.23 15.08
N ASP A 64 -4.01 17.38 15.16
CA ASP A 64 -3.32 18.52 14.57
C ASP A 64 -3.63 18.61 13.07
N ASP A 65 -3.61 19.81 12.52
CA ASP A 65 -3.87 20.04 11.08
C ASP A 65 -2.68 19.61 10.21
N ILE A 66 -1.46 19.78 10.74
CA ILE A 66 -0.18 19.49 10.08
C ILE A 66 0.70 18.72 11.05
N ASP A 67 1.34 17.67 10.56
CA ASP A 67 2.30 16.92 11.36
C ASP A 67 3.71 17.57 11.37
N GLN A 68 4.61 17.02 12.19
CA GLN A 68 5.99 17.50 12.33
C GLN A 68 6.82 17.43 11.02
N ASN A 69 6.34 16.72 9.99
CA ASN A 69 6.97 16.60 8.68
C ASN A 69 6.34 17.53 7.63
N GLY A 70 5.44 18.42 8.05
CA GLY A 70 4.76 19.38 7.17
C GLY A 70 3.66 18.77 6.30
N ARG A 71 3.19 17.54 6.60
CA ARG A 71 2.08 16.91 5.88
C ARG A 71 0.76 17.29 6.53
N ILE A 72 -0.25 17.63 5.73
CA ILE A 72 -1.60 17.83 6.27
C ILE A 72 -2.24 16.50 6.65
N LEU A 73 -2.92 16.47 7.79
CA LEU A 73 -3.55 15.26 8.34
C LEU A 73 -5.03 15.23 7.94
N ARG A 74 -5.46 14.27 7.12
CA ARG A 74 -6.82 14.22 6.56
C ARG A 74 -7.38 12.81 6.48
N TYR A 75 -8.70 12.70 6.60
CA TYR A 75 -9.41 11.59 5.98
C TYR A 75 -9.59 11.89 4.49
N VAL A 76 -9.27 10.90 3.66
CA VAL A 76 -9.38 10.99 2.20
C VAL A 76 -10.66 10.30 1.75
N LYS A 77 -11.42 10.95 0.86
CA LYS A 77 -12.66 10.39 0.35
C LYS A 77 -12.73 10.42 -1.17
N ILE A 78 -13.38 9.40 -1.73
CA ILE A 78 -13.82 9.34 -3.13
C ILE A 78 -15.35 9.26 -3.10
N GLY A 79 -16.02 10.36 -3.45
CA GLY A 79 -17.47 10.48 -3.27
C GLY A 79 -17.86 10.23 -1.81
N LYS A 80 -18.63 9.16 -1.56
CA LYS A 80 -19.07 8.79 -0.19
C LYS A 80 -18.12 7.80 0.50
N VAL A 81 -17.13 7.25 -0.21
CA VAL A 81 -16.21 6.25 0.32
C VAL A 81 -15.10 6.91 1.11
N ASN A 82 -14.94 6.52 2.37
CA ASN A 82 -13.80 6.89 3.19
C ASN A 82 -12.63 5.91 2.87
N VAL A 83 -11.58 6.41 2.23
CA VAL A 83 -10.43 5.61 1.77
C VAL A 83 -9.64 5.06 2.96
N ASN A 84 -9.49 5.84 4.05
CA ASN A 84 -8.83 5.39 5.27
C ASN A 84 -9.52 4.13 5.82
N LEU A 85 -10.84 4.17 5.95
CA LEU A 85 -11.62 3.03 6.42
C LEU A 85 -11.52 1.85 5.46
N LYS A 86 -11.57 2.11 4.14
CA LYS A 86 -11.47 1.09 3.11
C LYS A 86 -10.14 0.33 3.18
N LEU A 87 -9.01 1.03 3.38
CA LEU A 87 -7.69 0.42 3.54
C LEU A 87 -7.65 -0.53 4.75
N VAL A 88 -8.26 -0.13 5.87
CA VAL A 88 -8.34 -0.99 7.06
C VAL A 88 -9.25 -2.20 6.83
N GLU A 89 -10.38 -2.02 6.15
CA GLU A 89 -11.32 -3.11 5.81
C GLU A 89 -10.67 -4.22 4.99
N ILE A 90 -9.81 -3.84 4.03
CA ILE A 90 -9.11 -4.81 3.17
C ILE A 90 -7.79 -5.31 3.79
N GLY A 91 -7.48 -4.89 5.02
CA GLY A 91 -6.26 -5.27 5.73
C GLY A 91 -4.99 -4.69 5.10
N ALA A 92 -5.06 -3.52 4.47
CA ALA A 92 -3.90 -2.80 3.96
C ALA A 92 -3.31 -1.80 4.98
N ALA A 93 -4.08 -1.46 6.01
CA ALA A 93 -3.68 -0.55 7.08
C ALA A 93 -4.14 -1.05 8.46
N THR A 94 -3.51 -0.56 9.51
CA THR A 94 -3.96 -0.71 10.89
C THR A 94 -4.49 0.64 11.42
N PRO A 95 -5.45 0.66 12.36
CA PRO A 95 -5.77 1.90 13.07
C PRO A 95 -4.57 2.34 13.91
N TYR A 96 -4.26 3.63 13.84
CA TYR A 96 -3.24 4.27 14.67
C TYR A 96 -3.78 5.57 15.26
N PHE A 97 -3.91 5.63 16.58
CA PHE A 97 -4.43 6.78 17.31
C PHE A 97 -3.28 7.47 18.04
N PHE A 98 -2.65 8.43 17.34
CA PHE A 98 -1.51 9.17 17.88
C PHE A 98 -1.88 9.81 19.23
N LYS A 99 -1.03 9.61 20.25
CA LYS A 99 -1.29 10.05 21.63
C LYS A 99 -2.65 9.63 22.22
N GLY A 100 -3.27 8.58 21.66
CA GLY A 100 -4.59 8.11 22.11
C GLY A 100 -5.78 8.92 21.61
N GLU A 101 -5.58 9.86 20.68
CA GLU A 101 -6.61 10.68 20.07
C GLU A 101 -7.59 9.82 19.28
N LYS A 102 -8.88 9.88 19.67
CA LYS A 102 -9.96 9.12 19.03
C LYS A 102 -10.83 10.06 18.23
N GLY A 103 -10.57 10.15 16.96
CA GLY A 103 -11.33 11.00 16.06
C GLY A 103 -12.62 10.35 15.57
N LYS A 104 -13.25 11.03 14.64
CA LYS A 104 -14.60 10.79 14.12
C LYS A 104 -14.85 9.35 13.66
N TYR A 105 -13.83 8.68 13.08
CA TYR A 105 -13.98 7.32 12.53
C TYR A 105 -13.29 6.24 13.38
N SER A 106 -12.75 6.55 14.55
CA SER A 106 -11.96 5.65 15.37
C SER A 106 -12.64 4.32 15.70
N ALA A 107 -13.94 4.38 16.07
CA ALA A 107 -14.72 3.18 16.37
C ALA A 107 -14.92 2.28 15.13
N GLN A 108 -15.17 2.90 13.97
CA GLN A 108 -15.33 2.20 12.70
C GLN A 108 -14.01 1.55 12.23
N LEU A 109 -12.90 2.29 12.32
CA LEU A 109 -11.57 1.80 12.02
C LEU A 109 -11.19 0.61 12.88
N LEU A 110 -11.42 0.69 14.20
CA LEU A 110 -11.13 -0.41 15.11
C LEU A 110 -11.96 -1.66 14.78
N LYS A 111 -13.26 -1.50 14.55
CA LYS A 111 -14.16 -2.60 14.15
C LYS A 111 -13.74 -3.22 12.82
N ALA A 112 -13.37 -2.40 11.84
CA ALA A 112 -12.88 -2.87 10.54
C ALA A 112 -11.59 -3.71 10.68
N ALA A 113 -10.62 -3.23 11.48
CA ALA A 113 -9.38 -3.96 11.74
C ALA A 113 -9.63 -5.30 12.46
N GLN A 114 -10.50 -5.32 13.46
CA GLN A 114 -10.89 -6.55 14.15
C GLN A 114 -11.51 -7.57 13.18
N ASN A 115 -12.40 -7.12 12.30
CA ASN A 115 -13.01 -7.97 11.28
C ASN A 115 -11.97 -8.47 10.26
N ALA A 116 -11.10 -7.60 9.75
CA ALA A 116 -10.05 -7.98 8.81
C ALA A 116 -9.08 -9.01 9.43
N LYS A 117 -8.70 -8.80 10.69
CA LYS A 117 -7.84 -9.73 11.46
C LYS A 117 -8.52 -11.08 11.66
N ALA A 118 -9.78 -11.11 12.11
CA ALA A 118 -10.54 -12.34 12.31
C ALA A 118 -10.68 -13.16 11.01
N LYS A 119 -10.87 -12.48 9.88
CA LYS A 119 -10.98 -13.10 8.56
C LYS A 119 -9.63 -13.36 7.89
N LYS A 120 -8.51 -12.98 8.51
CA LYS A 120 -7.16 -13.09 7.94
C LYS A 120 -7.06 -12.44 6.56
N ILE A 121 -7.49 -11.20 6.42
CA ILE A 121 -7.45 -10.42 5.17
C ILE A 121 -6.19 -9.57 5.14
N GLY A 122 -5.56 -9.43 3.96
CA GLY A 122 -4.43 -8.55 3.73
C GLY A 122 -3.22 -8.87 4.60
N LEU A 123 -2.68 -7.87 5.26
CA LEU A 123 -1.51 -7.99 6.16
C LEU A 123 -1.73 -9.03 7.28
N TRP A 124 -2.97 -9.22 7.75
CA TRP A 124 -3.30 -10.21 8.77
C TRP A 124 -3.13 -11.66 8.32
N LYS A 125 -3.11 -11.89 7.02
CA LYS A 125 -2.82 -13.21 6.41
C LYS A 125 -1.33 -13.39 6.13
N LEU A 126 -0.69 -12.37 5.55
CA LEU A 126 0.67 -12.47 5.03
C LEU A 126 1.73 -12.17 6.09
N CYS A 127 1.39 -11.35 7.09
CA CYS A 127 2.28 -10.94 8.17
C CYS A 127 1.74 -11.44 9.53
N PRO A 128 1.90 -12.74 9.85
CA PRO A 128 1.19 -13.39 10.96
C PRO A 128 1.57 -12.86 12.35
N ASN A 129 2.71 -12.18 12.47
CA ASN A 129 3.17 -11.60 13.73
C ASN A 129 2.59 -10.21 14.02
N THR A 130 1.82 -9.65 13.08
CA THR A 130 1.23 -8.31 13.24
C THR A 130 0.27 -8.26 14.41
N LYS A 131 0.48 -7.28 15.29
CA LYS A 131 -0.39 -7.01 16.42
C LYS A 131 -1.36 -5.88 16.10
N LEU A 132 -2.59 -6.01 16.56
CA LEU A 132 -3.54 -4.88 16.55
C LEU A 132 -3.31 -4.07 17.82
N ASP A 133 -2.49 -3.03 17.70
CA ASP A 133 -2.20 -2.07 18.78
C ASP A 133 -2.39 -0.66 18.21
N THR A 134 -3.47 -0.01 18.59
CA THR A 134 -3.83 1.32 18.08
C THR A 134 -2.98 2.46 18.64
N SER A 135 -2.14 2.18 19.63
CA SER A 135 -1.25 3.16 20.25
C SER A 135 0.11 3.28 19.56
N LYS A 136 0.38 2.39 18.60
CA LYS A 136 1.65 2.30 17.87
C LYS A 136 1.43 2.25 16.36
N PRO A 137 2.42 2.70 15.57
CA PRO A 137 2.45 2.44 14.14
C PRO A 137 2.32 0.96 13.82
N ALA A 138 1.96 0.65 12.58
CA ALA A 138 1.87 -0.71 12.08
C ALA A 138 3.25 -1.39 12.20
N ASP A 139 3.34 -2.44 13.01
CA ASP A 139 4.53 -3.28 13.11
C ASP A 139 4.20 -4.65 12.49
N THR A 140 4.52 -4.80 11.24
CA THR A 140 4.32 -6.03 10.48
C THR A 140 5.60 -6.87 10.39
N GLY A 141 6.70 -6.33 10.90
CA GLY A 141 8.02 -6.94 10.82
C GLY A 141 8.61 -6.90 9.40
N PRO A 142 9.84 -7.40 9.25
CA PRO A 142 10.49 -7.46 7.93
C PRO A 142 9.72 -8.37 6.99
N VAL A 143 9.90 -8.15 5.69
CA VAL A 143 9.34 -9.05 4.67
C VAL A 143 9.77 -10.48 4.98
N PRO A 144 8.84 -11.42 5.16
CA PRO A 144 9.19 -12.81 5.46
C PRO A 144 10.12 -13.37 4.38
N SER A 145 11.26 -13.92 4.79
CA SER A 145 12.20 -14.57 3.87
C SER A 145 11.60 -15.80 3.16
N LYS A 146 10.45 -16.26 3.64
CA LYS A 146 9.57 -17.25 3.02
C LYS A 146 8.15 -16.70 3.05
N LEU A 147 7.72 -16.06 1.96
CA LEU A 147 6.29 -16.05 1.67
C LEU A 147 5.81 -17.51 1.75
N PRO A 148 4.56 -17.77 2.29
CA PRO A 148 3.96 -19.08 2.13
C PRO A 148 4.09 -19.42 0.64
N SER A 149 4.85 -20.47 0.33
CA SER A 149 5.03 -20.91 -1.03
C SER A 149 3.63 -21.05 -1.64
N THR A 150 3.31 -20.19 -2.60
CA THR A 150 2.29 -20.54 -3.59
C THR A 150 2.56 -21.98 -4.00
N PRO A 151 1.53 -22.82 -4.18
CA PRO A 151 1.72 -24.22 -4.51
C PRO A 151 2.78 -24.29 -5.62
N LYS A 152 3.80 -25.14 -5.43
CA LYS A 152 4.89 -25.32 -6.38
C LYS A 152 4.30 -25.47 -7.77
N SER A 153 4.19 -24.35 -8.47
CA SER A 153 3.97 -24.37 -9.91
C SER A 153 5.25 -24.93 -10.49
N ASN A 154 5.18 -26.06 -11.16
CA ASN A 154 6.25 -26.58 -12.00
C ASN A 154 6.52 -25.66 -13.20
N ASN A 155 6.09 -24.41 -13.13
CA ASN A 155 6.23 -23.41 -14.17
C ASN A 155 7.59 -22.73 -14.05
N LYS A 156 8.32 -22.76 -15.15
CA LYS A 156 9.58 -22.04 -15.39
C LYS A 156 9.43 -20.50 -15.39
N CYS A 157 8.35 -19.95 -14.83
CA CYS A 157 7.98 -18.54 -14.92
C CYS A 157 7.84 -17.94 -13.52
N ASP A 158 8.32 -16.70 -13.35
CA ASP A 158 8.19 -15.93 -12.11
C ASP A 158 6.72 -15.46 -11.92
N PRO A 159 6.08 -15.79 -10.80
CA PRO A 159 4.68 -15.44 -10.54
C PRO A 159 4.45 -13.94 -10.27
N ASN A 160 5.52 -13.16 -10.12
CA ASN A 160 5.42 -11.72 -9.86
C ASN A 160 5.13 -10.89 -11.12
N TYR A 161 5.19 -11.51 -12.29
CA TYR A 161 5.01 -10.82 -13.57
C TYR A 161 3.92 -11.46 -14.41
N GLN A 162 3.22 -10.63 -15.17
CA GLN A 162 2.29 -11.11 -16.19
C GLN A 162 3.08 -11.55 -17.43
N GLY A 163 3.03 -12.80 -17.74
CA GLY A 163 3.84 -13.44 -18.78
C GLY A 163 4.83 -14.45 -18.19
N CYS A 164 5.54 -15.17 -19.05
CA CYS A 164 6.51 -16.14 -18.59
C CYS A 164 7.91 -15.52 -18.49
N ILE A 165 8.17 -14.86 -17.37
CA ILE A 165 9.48 -14.33 -17.03
C ILE A 165 10.26 -15.42 -16.27
N PRO A 166 11.52 -15.70 -16.60
CA PRO A 166 12.35 -16.60 -15.82
C PRO A 166 12.44 -16.16 -14.35
N PRO A 167 12.39 -17.10 -13.38
CA PRO A 167 12.47 -16.74 -11.97
C PRO A 167 13.88 -16.26 -11.60
N TYR A 168 13.92 -15.29 -10.66
CA TYR A 168 15.17 -14.85 -10.05
C TYR A 168 15.80 -15.98 -9.18
N PRO A 169 17.12 -16.20 -9.15
CA PRO A 169 18.15 -15.71 -10.07
C PRO A 169 18.17 -16.48 -11.40
N PRO A 170 18.73 -15.93 -12.49
CA PRO A 170 19.55 -14.72 -12.57
C PRO A 170 18.75 -13.43 -12.55
N ASP A 171 19.42 -12.31 -12.19
CA ASP A 171 18.85 -10.97 -12.33
C ASP A 171 18.79 -10.62 -13.82
N LEU A 172 17.59 -10.27 -14.29
CA LEU A 172 17.34 -9.88 -15.67
C LEU A 172 17.15 -8.38 -15.74
N ASP A 173 17.56 -7.77 -16.83
CA ASP A 173 17.33 -6.36 -17.10
C ASP A 173 16.31 -6.14 -18.25
N CYS A 174 15.93 -4.89 -18.46
CA CYS A 174 14.98 -4.55 -19.52
C CYS A 174 15.52 -4.87 -20.92
N THR A 175 16.82 -4.93 -21.12
CA THR A 175 17.44 -5.35 -22.38
C THR A 175 17.21 -6.82 -22.66
N ASP A 176 17.34 -7.66 -21.61
CA ASP A 176 17.06 -9.08 -21.71
C ASP A 176 15.60 -9.34 -22.06
N ILE A 177 14.71 -8.64 -21.39
CA ILE A 177 13.26 -8.76 -21.57
C ILE A 177 12.82 -8.30 -22.96
N LYS A 178 13.38 -7.19 -23.46
CA LYS A 178 13.13 -6.72 -24.84
C LYS A 178 13.66 -7.74 -25.87
N ARG A 179 14.84 -8.34 -25.62
CA ARG A 179 15.40 -9.40 -26.48
C ARG A 179 14.52 -10.65 -26.50
N MET A 180 13.86 -10.98 -25.40
CA MET A 180 12.91 -12.10 -25.30
C MET A 180 11.55 -11.80 -25.92
N GLY A 181 11.30 -10.55 -26.34
CA GLY A 181 10.01 -10.12 -26.89
C GLY A 181 8.89 -10.04 -25.85
N LEU A 182 9.24 -9.85 -24.57
CA LEU A 182 8.31 -9.87 -23.45
C LEU A 182 7.99 -8.47 -22.91
N ALA A 183 8.69 -7.43 -23.36
CA ALA A 183 8.40 -6.04 -22.98
C ALA A 183 7.20 -5.48 -23.76
N PRO A 184 6.39 -4.58 -23.15
CA PRO A 184 6.43 -4.21 -21.74
C PRO A 184 5.89 -5.30 -20.82
N ILE A 185 6.38 -5.35 -19.56
CA ILE A 185 5.98 -6.34 -18.57
C ILE A 185 5.06 -5.71 -17.55
N ARG A 186 3.96 -6.37 -17.24
CA ARG A 186 3.13 -5.99 -16.09
C ARG A 186 3.65 -6.66 -14.83
N VAL A 187 3.99 -5.84 -13.83
CA VAL A 187 4.35 -6.28 -12.49
C VAL A 187 3.07 -6.54 -11.70
N ILE A 188 2.85 -7.78 -11.25
CA ILE A 188 1.65 -8.22 -10.53
C ILE A 188 1.94 -8.64 -9.08
N GLY A 189 3.21 -8.74 -8.74
CA GLY A 189 3.71 -9.07 -7.41
C GLY A 189 4.94 -8.23 -7.05
N MET A 190 5.93 -8.86 -6.42
CA MET A 190 7.19 -8.18 -6.07
C MET A 190 8.06 -8.01 -7.32
N ASP A 191 8.51 -6.80 -7.59
CA ASP A 191 9.43 -6.52 -8.70
C ASP A 191 10.89 -6.90 -8.32
N VAL A 192 11.18 -8.20 -8.32
CA VAL A 192 12.47 -8.75 -7.90
C VAL A 192 13.60 -8.41 -8.87
N HIS A 193 13.28 -8.14 -10.14
CA HIS A 193 14.21 -7.75 -11.19
C HIS A 193 14.33 -6.23 -11.38
N LYS A 194 13.53 -5.45 -10.66
CA LYS A 194 13.49 -3.96 -10.75
C LYS A 194 13.17 -3.45 -12.17
N PHE A 195 12.26 -4.09 -12.86
CA PHE A 195 11.83 -3.70 -14.20
C PHE A 195 11.00 -2.43 -14.23
N ASP A 196 10.25 -2.15 -13.16
CA ASP A 196 9.34 -1.01 -12.98
C ASP A 196 10.03 0.08 -12.14
N GLY A 197 10.85 0.89 -12.80
CA GLY A 197 11.66 1.89 -12.12
C GLY A 197 10.89 3.14 -11.65
N ASP A 198 9.72 3.42 -12.22
CA ASP A 198 8.87 4.56 -11.84
C ASP A 198 7.64 4.14 -11.01
N GLY A 199 7.45 2.82 -10.80
CA GLY A 199 6.46 2.26 -9.90
C GLY A 199 5.01 2.37 -10.40
N ASP A 200 4.82 2.44 -11.72
CA ASP A 200 3.48 2.51 -12.32
C ASP A 200 2.83 1.14 -12.56
N GLY A 201 3.55 0.05 -12.28
CA GLY A 201 3.13 -1.33 -12.47
C GLY A 201 3.46 -1.90 -13.85
N ILE A 202 4.18 -1.13 -14.70
CA ILE A 202 4.60 -1.55 -16.04
C ILE A 202 6.11 -1.40 -16.15
N GLY A 203 6.81 -2.50 -16.21
CA GLY A 203 8.26 -2.52 -16.38
C GLY A 203 8.69 -2.57 -17.83
N CYS A 204 9.87 -1.99 -18.11
CA CYS A 204 10.51 -2.03 -19.42
C CYS A 204 9.68 -1.40 -20.57
N ASP A 205 8.88 -0.39 -20.25
CA ASP A 205 7.99 0.29 -21.18
C ASP A 205 8.66 1.44 -21.96
N LYS A 206 9.90 1.84 -21.57
CA LYS A 206 10.71 2.92 -22.19
C LYS A 206 11.87 2.38 -23.00
#